data_b5654540dfb1f6e61f444c87b76f14a4
#
_entry.id   b5654540dfb1f6e61f444c87b76f14a4
#
_cell.length_a   1.000
_cell.length_b   1.000
_cell.length_c   1.000
_cell.angle_alpha   90.00
_cell.angle_beta   90.00
_cell.angle_gamma   90.00
#
_symmetry.space_group_name_H-M   'P 1'
#
loop_
_entity.id
_entity.type
_entity.pdbx_description
1 polymer ?
#
loop_
_entity_poly.entity_id
_entity_poly.type
_entity_poly.pdbx_seq_one_letter_code
_entity_poly.pdbx_strand_id
1 'polypeptide(L)'
;MNQANACWGVYREQAHSPNRVDDDAAIMMRVGEAMAERGFSVNLVTSDAVLGAACVNVFAMCERGPILDCLGTMEKAGAVVVNASAAIRNTYRHRMTELFAQHHVSAPVSHIVATDANKPRLADRLWVKRYDFHATQSDDVIYAASESGWRDALRRFAARGIPFVVAQEHVEGDLVKFYGVRGAAAADDAKWFEWFYHRDKGMLGHRFDVARLRQAALAAAAALGLEIFGGDAVIQANGEAAVIDLNAWPSYALYRDRAAQTIADHLTERFERRSRLAPSTRS
;
A
#
# COMPACT_ATOMS: atom_id res chain seq x y z
N MET A 1 33.80 -1.00 6.86
CA MET A 1 32.44 -0.45 7.12
C MET A 1 31.66 -1.50 7.86
N ASN A 2 30.97 -1.13 8.93
CA ASN A 2 30.21 -2.07 9.73
C ASN A 2 28.97 -2.51 8.91
N GLN A 3 28.90 -3.77 8.47
CA GLN A 3 27.79 -4.31 7.66
C GLN A 3 26.41 -4.18 8.35
N ALA A 4 26.41 -4.01 9.66
CA ALA A 4 25.17 -3.84 10.43
C ALA A 4 24.39 -2.56 10.08
N ASN A 5 25.06 -1.51 9.64
CA ASN A 5 24.45 -0.23 9.28
C ASN A 5 24.26 -0.03 7.78
N ALA A 6 24.56 -1.05 6.95
CA ALA A 6 24.26 -0.96 5.52
C ALA A 6 22.77 -1.26 5.27
N CYS A 7 22.14 -0.47 4.41
CA CYS A 7 20.76 -0.71 3.99
C CYS A 7 20.54 -0.37 2.51
N TRP A 8 19.54 -1.03 1.93
CA TRP A 8 19.07 -0.74 0.57
C TRP A 8 17.70 -0.08 0.58
N GLY A 9 17.58 0.98 -0.23
CA GLY A 9 16.29 1.54 -0.65
C GLY A 9 15.98 1.08 -2.06
N VAL A 10 14.89 0.35 -2.24
CA VAL A 10 14.50 -0.23 -3.53
C VAL A 10 13.39 0.60 -4.16
N TYR A 11 13.68 1.23 -5.29
CA TYR A 11 12.71 2.03 -6.04
C TYR A 11 11.53 1.19 -6.55
N ARG A 12 10.38 1.84 -6.69
CA ARG A 12 9.23 1.28 -7.40
C ARG A 12 9.54 1.16 -8.90
N GLU A 13 9.01 0.12 -9.53
CA GLU A 13 9.07 -0.04 -10.97
C GLU A 13 8.26 1.06 -11.68
N GLN A 14 8.77 1.61 -12.77
CA GLN A 14 8.08 2.66 -13.53
C GLN A 14 6.67 2.23 -13.99
N ALA A 15 6.51 0.97 -14.35
CA ALA A 15 5.21 0.41 -14.74
C ALA A 15 4.15 0.45 -13.60
N HIS A 16 4.60 0.52 -12.34
CA HIS A 16 3.74 0.60 -11.15
C HIS A 16 3.63 2.04 -10.59
N SER A 17 4.21 3.03 -11.28
CA SER A 17 4.19 4.46 -10.91
C SER A 17 3.56 5.32 -12.01
N PRO A 18 2.33 5.08 -12.47
CA PRO A 18 1.75 5.85 -13.56
C PRO A 18 1.65 7.34 -13.18
N ASN A 19 2.34 8.20 -13.92
CA ASN A 19 2.41 9.66 -13.72
C ASN A 19 2.97 10.09 -12.34
N ARG A 20 3.70 9.22 -11.62
CA ARG A 20 4.22 9.49 -10.28
C ARG A 20 5.68 9.07 -10.08
N VAL A 21 6.40 8.74 -11.15
CA VAL A 21 7.80 8.25 -11.09
C VAL A 21 8.69 9.22 -10.31
N ASP A 22 8.59 10.52 -10.61
CA ASP A 22 9.41 11.53 -9.94
C ASP A 22 9.02 11.73 -8.46
N ASP A 23 7.72 11.66 -8.14
CA ASP A 23 7.23 11.75 -6.76
C ASP A 23 7.68 10.55 -5.92
N ASP A 24 7.62 9.35 -6.49
CA ASP A 24 8.08 8.12 -5.83
C ASP A 24 9.60 8.10 -5.67
N ALA A 25 10.34 8.58 -6.68
CA ALA A 25 11.79 8.73 -6.57
C ALA A 25 12.16 9.77 -5.50
N ALA A 26 11.43 10.87 -5.43
CA ALA A 26 11.72 11.95 -4.48
C ALA A 26 11.53 11.51 -3.02
N ILE A 27 10.47 10.76 -2.68
CA ILE A 27 10.32 10.25 -1.30
C ILE A 27 11.40 9.23 -0.96
N MET A 28 11.77 8.34 -1.90
CA MET A 28 12.83 7.36 -1.69
C MET A 28 14.18 8.04 -1.42
N MET A 29 14.53 9.08 -2.19
CA MET A 29 15.77 9.86 -1.97
C MET A 29 15.75 10.56 -0.61
N ARG A 30 14.63 11.22 -0.25
CA ARG A 30 14.51 11.91 1.06
C ARG A 30 14.63 10.96 2.24
N VAL A 31 14.06 9.76 2.15
CA VAL A 31 14.25 8.73 3.19
C VAL A 31 15.70 8.26 3.21
N GLY A 32 16.35 8.08 2.06
CA GLY A 32 17.76 7.72 1.98
C GLY A 32 18.66 8.76 2.64
N GLU A 33 18.44 10.05 2.38
CA GLU A 33 19.15 11.16 3.03
C GLU A 33 18.95 11.13 4.55
N ALA A 34 17.70 11.02 5.01
CA ALA A 34 17.36 10.97 6.43
C ALA A 34 17.97 9.74 7.15
N MET A 35 18.08 8.60 6.48
CA MET A 35 18.77 7.40 6.99
C MET A 35 20.28 7.62 7.08
N ALA A 36 20.87 8.28 6.08
CA ALA A 36 22.30 8.62 6.10
C ALA A 36 22.66 9.57 7.27
N GLU A 37 21.80 10.56 7.56
CA GLU A 37 21.91 11.43 8.73
C GLU A 37 21.90 10.65 10.06
N ARG A 38 21.23 9.48 10.10
CA ARG A 38 21.19 8.56 11.25
C ARG A 38 22.33 7.53 11.27
N GLY A 39 23.32 7.71 10.39
CA GLY A 39 24.54 6.89 10.36
C GLY A 39 24.44 5.58 9.58
N PHE A 40 23.40 5.42 8.74
CA PHE A 40 23.30 4.28 7.83
C PHE A 40 24.06 4.54 6.53
N SER A 41 24.70 3.49 6.00
CA SER A 41 25.24 3.48 4.64
C SER A 41 24.11 3.05 3.68
N VAL A 42 23.52 4.02 3.00
CA VAL A 42 22.35 3.80 2.15
C VAL A 42 22.76 3.59 0.70
N ASN A 43 22.26 2.52 0.09
CA ASN A 43 22.35 2.29 -1.35
C ASN A 43 20.95 2.28 -1.97
N LEU A 44 20.62 3.27 -2.78
CA LEU A 44 19.37 3.33 -3.52
C LEU A 44 19.53 2.57 -4.83
N VAL A 45 18.71 1.53 -5.01
CA VAL A 45 18.83 0.59 -6.12
C VAL A 45 17.51 0.42 -6.88
N THR A 46 17.60 0.08 -8.15
CA THR A 46 16.43 -0.35 -8.93
C THR A 46 15.93 -1.71 -8.44
N SER A 47 14.66 -2.03 -8.71
CA SER A 47 14.08 -3.30 -8.31
C SER A 47 14.82 -4.51 -8.91
N ASP A 48 15.34 -4.39 -10.15
CA ASP A 48 16.10 -5.47 -10.79
C ASP A 48 17.46 -5.76 -10.11
N ALA A 49 18.05 -4.79 -9.44
CA ALA A 49 19.30 -4.98 -8.70
C ALA A 49 19.14 -5.91 -7.48
N VAL A 50 17.90 -6.18 -7.04
CA VAL A 50 17.59 -7.11 -5.95
C VAL A 50 17.77 -8.57 -6.39
N LEU A 51 17.67 -8.85 -7.70
CA LEU A 51 17.78 -10.20 -8.24
C LEU A 51 19.19 -10.77 -8.05
N GLY A 52 19.29 -11.87 -7.30
CA GLY A 52 20.58 -12.54 -7.04
C GLY A 52 21.50 -11.84 -6.04
N ALA A 53 21.03 -10.79 -5.39
CA ALA A 53 21.78 -10.03 -4.40
C ALA A 53 21.29 -10.34 -2.97
N ALA A 54 22.03 -9.89 -1.95
CA ALA A 54 21.68 -10.03 -0.55
C ALA A 54 21.98 -8.74 0.21
N CYS A 55 21.01 -8.34 1.02
CA CYS A 55 21.15 -7.24 1.97
C CYS A 55 20.38 -7.57 3.25
N VAL A 56 20.88 -7.09 4.37
CA VAL A 56 20.30 -7.42 5.68
C VAL A 56 19.24 -6.43 6.15
N ASN A 57 19.24 -5.20 5.63
CA ASN A 57 18.29 -4.15 5.94
C ASN A 57 17.77 -3.56 4.62
N VAL A 58 16.50 -3.67 4.36
CA VAL A 58 15.89 -3.21 3.11
C VAL A 58 14.63 -2.41 3.41
N PHE A 59 14.47 -1.28 2.72
CA PHE A 59 13.19 -0.57 2.63
C PHE A 59 12.78 -0.48 1.16
N ALA A 60 11.53 -0.89 0.85
CA ALA A 60 11.16 -1.20 -0.53
C ALA A 60 9.84 -0.59 -0.94
N MET A 61 9.83 0.06 -2.11
CA MET A 61 8.63 0.51 -2.82
C MET A 61 8.23 -0.43 -3.96
N CYS A 62 9.08 -1.39 -4.34
CA CYS A 62 8.83 -2.32 -5.45
C CYS A 62 7.62 -3.23 -5.19
N GLU A 63 6.93 -3.61 -6.26
CA GLU A 63 5.69 -4.40 -6.19
C GLU A 63 5.70 -5.64 -7.09
N ARG A 64 6.69 -5.78 -7.99
CA ARG A 64 6.75 -6.88 -8.95
C ARG A 64 7.00 -8.24 -8.27
N GLY A 65 6.18 -9.24 -8.61
CA GLY A 65 6.20 -10.58 -8.00
C GLY A 65 7.58 -11.22 -7.84
N PRO A 66 8.41 -11.35 -8.89
CA PRO A 66 9.75 -11.92 -8.77
C PRO A 66 10.68 -11.18 -7.80
N ILE A 67 10.55 -9.86 -7.70
CA ILE A 67 11.32 -9.05 -6.75
C ILE A 67 10.85 -9.32 -5.32
N LEU A 68 9.54 -9.40 -5.10
CA LEU A 68 8.97 -9.76 -3.80
C LEU A 68 9.35 -11.18 -3.37
N ASP A 69 9.54 -12.12 -4.32
CA ASP A 69 10.07 -13.47 -4.02
C ASP A 69 11.52 -13.41 -3.53
N CYS A 70 12.37 -12.58 -4.17
CA CYS A 70 13.73 -12.37 -3.71
C CYS A 70 13.78 -11.71 -2.32
N LEU A 71 12.98 -10.66 -2.09
CA LEU A 71 12.87 -10.05 -0.76
C LEU A 71 12.40 -11.04 0.29
N GLY A 72 11.40 -11.86 0.00
CA GLY A 72 10.93 -12.93 0.89
C GLY A 72 12.00 -13.99 1.18
N THR A 73 12.91 -14.26 0.24
CA THR A 73 14.04 -15.13 0.46
C THR A 73 15.06 -14.48 1.40
N MET A 74 15.33 -13.18 1.25
CA MET A 74 16.19 -12.44 2.17
C MET A 74 15.59 -12.41 3.59
N GLU A 75 14.26 -12.21 3.73
CA GLU A 75 13.56 -12.25 5.03
C GLU A 75 13.73 -13.60 5.72
N LYS A 76 13.58 -14.72 4.99
CA LYS A 76 13.83 -16.08 5.50
C LYS A 76 15.27 -16.29 5.94
N ALA A 77 16.22 -15.61 5.31
CA ALA A 77 17.64 -15.59 5.70
C ALA A 77 17.95 -14.60 6.85
N GLY A 78 16.94 -13.95 7.43
CA GLY A 78 17.08 -13.05 8.58
C GLY A 78 17.24 -11.58 8.23
N ALA A 79 17.02 -11.16 7.00
CA ALA A 79 16.95 -9.74 6.66
C ALA A 79 15.68 -9.07 7.21
N VAL A 80 15.75 -7.78 7.51
CA VAL A 80 14.59 -6.94 7.78
C VAL A 80 14.21 -6.22 6.50
N VAL A 81 12.99 -6.44 6.03
CA VAL A 81 12.42 -5.76 4.87
C VAL A 81 11.20 -4.95 5.32
N VAL A 82 11.15 -3.67 5.01
CA VAL A 82 10.03 -2.75 5.35
C VAL A 82 9.52 -2.05 4.07
N ASN A 83 8.27 -2.22 3.69
CA ASN A 83 7.30 -3.17 4.23
C ASN A 83 7.75 -4.62 3.90
N ALA A 84 7.33 -5.56 4.73
CA ALA A 84 7.59 -6.97 4.45
C ALA A 84 7.03 -7.39 3.07
N SER A 85 7.74 -8.29 2.39
CA SER A 85 7.35 -8.75 1.03
C SER A 85 5.92 -9.31 0.97
N ALA A 86 5.49 -10.03 2.03
CA ALA A 86 4.13 -10.53 2.16
C ALA A 86 3.11 -9.39 2.32
N ALA A 87 3.45 -8.34 3.07
CA ALA A 87 2.57 -7.18 3.28
C ALA A 87 2.36 -6.40 1.96
N ILE A 88 3.43 -6.24 1.16
CA ILE A 88 3.31 -5.63 -0.17
C ILE A 88 2.39 -6.47 -1.06
N ARG A 89 2.54 -7.80 -1.10
CA ARG A 89 1.63 -8.69 -1.85
C ARG A 89 0.17 -8.59 -1.38
N ASN A 90 -0.05 -8.34 -0.10
CA ASN A 90 -1.38 -8.19 0.46
C ASN A 90 -2.11 -6.93 -0.05
N THR A 91 -1.41 -5.96 -0.66
CA THR A 91 -2.04 -4.82 -1.36
C THR A 91 -2.62 -5.19 -2.73
N TYR A 92 -2.29 -6.37 -3.30
CA TYR A 92 -2.96 -6.85 -4.51
C TYR A 92 -4.46 -6.99 -4.23
N ARG A 93 -5.29 -6.46 -5.10
CA ARG A 93 -6.71 -6.25 -4.79
C ARG A 93 -7.48 -7.48 -4.34
N HIS A 94 -7.20 -8.65 -4.94
CA HIS A 94 -7.85 -9.89 -4.50
C HIS A 94 -7.48 -10.23 -3.05
N ARG A 95 -6.21 -10.14 -2.70
CA ARG A 95 -5.75 -10.40 -1.33
C ARG A 95 -6.25 -9.36 -0.34
N MET A 96 -6.21 -8.08 -0.73
CA MET A 96 -6.77 -7.00 0.08
C MET A 96 -8.26 -7.23 0.34
N THR A 97 -9.05 -7.61 -0.69
CA THR A 97 -10.47 -7.92 -0.56
C THR A 97 -10.73 -9.05 0.44
N GLU A 98 -9.97 -10.15 0.33
CA GLU A 98 -10.07 -11.30 1.24
C GLU A 98 -9.69 -10.93 2.67
N LEU A 99 -8.56 -10.26 2.86
CA LEU A 99 -8.05 -9.85 4.17
C LEU A 99 -8.94 -8.80 4.85
N PHE A 100 -9.47 -7.85 4.11
CA PHE A 100 -10.41 -6.87 4.66
C PHE A 100 -11.68 -7.55 5.18
N ALA A 101 -12.22 -8.51 4.43
CA ALA A 101 -13.37 -9.30 4.89
C ALA A 101 -13.01 -10.15 6.13
N GLN A 102 -11.87 -10.85 6.11
CA GLN A 102 -11.41 -11.70 7.21
C GLN A 102 -11.17 -10.93 8.52
N HIS A 103 -10.62 -9.72 8.41
CA HIS A 103 -10.30 -8.87 9.55
C HIS A 103 -11.38 -7.83 9.89
N HIS A 104 -12.55 -7.92 9.26
CA HIS A 104 -13.69 -7.01 9.47
C HIS A 104 -13.30 -5.52 9.34
N VAL A 105 -12.45 -5.21 8.36
CA VAL A 105 -12.06 -3.82 8.07
C VAL A 105 -13.29 -3.04 7.60
N SER A 106 -13.44 -1.80 8.07
CA SER A 106 -14.49 -0.88 7.58
C SER A 106 -14.20 -0.52 6.11
N ALA A 107 -14.78 -1.28 5.20
CA ALA A 107 -14.61 -1.18 3.75
C ALA A 107 -15.93 -1.51 3.04
N PRO A 108 -16.16 -1.03 1.81
CA PRO A 108 -17.34 -1.41 1.05
C PRO A 108 -17.34 -2.92 0.75
N VAL A 109 -18.53 -3.52 0.72
CA VAL A 109 -18.69 -4.93 0.33
C VAL A 109 -18.06 -5.15 -1.04
N SER A 110 -17.22 -6.17 -1.14
CA SER A 110 -16.44 -6.45 -2.34
C SER A 110 -16.43 -7.94 -2.64
N HIS A 111 -16.52 -8.29 -3.92
CA HIS A 111 -16.54 -9.68 -4.37
C HIS A 111 -15.55 -9.88 -5.52
N ILE A 112 -14.91 -11.05 -5.56
CA ILE A 112 -14.09 -11.48 -6.69
C ILE A 112 -15.01 -12.19 -7.68
N VAL A 113 -15.02 -11.74 -8.93
CA VAL A 113 -15.90 -12.24 -9.99
C VAL A 113 -15.08 -12.59 -11.23
N ALA A 114 -15.34 -13.76 -11.81
CA ALA A 114 -14.76 -14.14 -13.10
C ALA A 114 -15.36 -13.29 -14.22
N THR A 115 -14.51 -12.85 -15.17
CA THR A 115 -14.91 -11.96 -16.27
C THR A 115 -15.77 -12.64 -17.33
N ASP A 116 -15.71 -13.97 -17.42
CA ASP A 116 -16.54 -14.81 -18.30
C ASP A 116 -17.86 -15.23 -17.64
N ALA A 117 -18.05 -14.93 -16.35
CA ALA A 117 -19.24 -15.31 -15.62
C ALA A 117 -20.45 -14.51 -16.12
N ASN A 118 -21.49 -15.22 -16.54
CA ASN A 118 -22.80 -14.62 -16.79
C ASN A 118 -23.54 -14.41 -15.48
N LYS A 119 -22.94 -13.66 -14.57
CA LYS A 119 -23.54 -13.35 -13.26
C LYS A 119 -24.30 -12.03 -13.31
N PRO A 120 -25.44 -11.96 -12.63
CA PRO A 120 -26.15 -10.70 -12.46
C PRO A 120 -25.28 -9.72 -11.67
N ARG A 121 -25.54 -8.46 -11.83
CA ARG A 121 -24.96 -7.38 -11.04
C ARG A 121 -25.26 -7.58 -9.55
N LEU A 122 -24.24 -7.44 -8.69
CA LEU A 122 -24.33 -7.73 -7.27
C LEU A 122 -24.96 -6.59 -6.45
N ALA A 123 -24.90 -5.36 -6.96
CA ALA A 123 -25.48 -4.16 -6.36
C ALA A 123 -25.87 -3.14 -7.45
N ASP A 124 -26.64 -2.12 -7.09
CA ASP A 124 -27.11 -1.11 -8.04
C ASP A 124 -26.00 -0.27 -8.64
N ARG A 125 -24.96 -0.01 -7.86
CA ARG A 125 -23.78 0.76 -8.26
C ARG A 125 -22.51 0.07 -7.79
N LEU A 126 -21.60 -0.17 -8.73
CA LEU A 126 -20.37 -0.92 -8.49
C LEU A 126 -19.17 -0.20 -9.06
N TRP A 127 -18.04 -0.35 -8.39
CA TRP A 127 -16.71 -0.13 -8.95
C TRP A 127 -16.14 -1.48 -9.35
N VAL A 128 -15.90 -1.68 -10.64
CA VAL A 128 -15.30 -2.88 -11.21
C VAL A 128 -13.81 -2.59 -11.37
N LYS A 129 -12.99 -3.27 -10.58
CA LYS A 129 -11.55 -3.02 -10.50
C LYS A 129 -10.78 -4.23 -10.99
N ARG A 130 -9.64 -4.02 -11.66
CA ARG A 130 -8.74 -5.14 -11.97
C ARG A 130 -8.36 -5.88 -10.68
N TYR A 131 -8.17 -7.17 -10.81
CA TYR A 131 -8.04 -8.11 -9.69
C TYR A 131 -6.60 -8.17 -9.10
N ASP A 132 -5.58 -8.13 -9.95
CA ASP A 132 -4.20 -8.50 -9.64
C ASP A 132 -3.37 -7.37 -9.01
N PHE A 133 -3.49 -6.13 -9.49
CA PHE A 133 -2.69 -4.99 -9.02
C PHE A 133 -3.58 -3.79 -8.69
N HIS A 134 -2.98 -2.71 -8.17
CA HIS A 134 -3.60 -1.39 -8.15
C HIS A 134 -3.77 -0.85 -9.59
N ALA A 135 -4.50 0.25 -9.74
CA ALA A 135 -4.73 0.84 -11.07
C ALA A 135 -3.42 1.39 -11.67
N THR A 136 -3.04 0.88 -12.82
CA THR A 136 -1.91 1.37 -13.61
C THR A 136 -2.36 2.21 -14.81
N GLN A 137 -3.64 2.14 -15.17
CA GLN A 137 -4.28 2.91 -16.25
C GLN A 137 -5.74 3.20 -15.91
N SER A 138 -6.35 4.14 -16.61
CA SER A 138 -7.69 4.66 -16.29
C SER A 138 -8.81 3.62 -16.34
N ASP A 139 -8.70 2.60 -17.21
CA ASP A 139 -9.68 1.53 -17.36
C ASP A 139 -9.42 0.30 -16.46
N ASP A 140 -8.51 0.42 -15.50
CA ASP A 140 -8.35 -0.55 -14.41
C ASP A 140 -9.41 -0.38 -13.29
N VAL A 141 -10.19 0.71 -13.34
CA VAL A 141 -11.30 0.99 -12.43
C VAL A 141 -12.47 1.57 -13.21
N ILE A 142 -13.57 0.83 -13.33
CA ILE A 142 -14.74 1.18 -14.11
C ILE A 142 -15.95 1.31 -13.19
N TYR A 143 -16.67 2.43 -13.28
CA TYR A 143 -17.95 2.61 -12.58
C TYR A 143 -19.08 2.01 -13.39
N ALA A 144 -19.88 1.13 -12.79
CA ALA A 144 -21.02 0.47 -13.40
C ALA A 144 -22.30 0.75 -12.59
N ALA A 145 -23.18 1.58 -13.14
CA ALA A 145 -24.47 1.95 -12.53
C ALA A 145 -25.68 1.24 -13.18
N SER A 146 -25.44 0.30 -14.11
CA SER A 146 -26.49 -0.45 -14.80
C SER A 146 -26.02 -1.85 -15.15
N GLU A 147 -26.93 -2.74 -15.46
CA GLU A 147 -26.63 -4.10 -15.92
C GLU A 147 -25.79 -4.09 -17.22
N SER A 148 -26.10 -3.18 -18.14
CA SER A 148 -25.30 -3.03 -19.37
C SER A 148 -23.89 -2.55 -19.09
N GLY A 149 -23.71 -1.56 -18.19
CA GLY A 149 -22.40 -1.07 -17.76
C GLY A 149 -21.59 -2.15 -17.04
N TRP A 150 -22.24 -2.96 -16.23
CA TRP A 150 -21.62 -4.13 -15.58
C TRP A 150 -21.06 -5.12 -16.61
N ARG A 151 -21.91 -5.55 -17.56
CA ARG A 151 -21.49 -6.49 -18.62
C ARG A 151 -20.41 -5.92 -19.53
N ASP A 152 -20.47 -4.61 -19.81
CA ASP A 152 -19.43 -3.94 -20.60
C ASP A 152 -18.08 -3.92 -19.85
N ALA A 153 -18.10 -3.62 -18.56
CA ALA A 153 -16.90 -3.67 -17.73
C ALA A 153 -16.26 -5.07 -17.74
N LEU A 154 -17.04 -6.14 -17.53
CA LEU A 154 -16.54 -7.51 -17.58
C LEU A 154 -15.90 -7.84 -18.95
N ARG A 155 -16.57 -7.47 -20.07
CA ARG A 155 -16.04 -7.69 -21.41
C ARG A 155 -14.73 -6.97 -21.66
N ARG A 156 -14.58 -5.72 -21.16
CA ARG A 156 -13.35 -4.94 -21.29
C ARG A 156 -12.18 -5.61 -20.56
N PHE A 157 -12.38 -6.09 -19.36
CA PHE A 157 -11.36 -6.84 -18.62
C PHE A 157 -11.04 -8.19 -19.31
N ALA A 158 -12.06 -8.94 -19.74
CA ALA A 158 -11.86 -10.19 -20.47
C ALA A 158 -11.05 -9.99 -21.77
N ALA A 159 -11.35 -8.94 -22.56
CA ALA A 159 -10.62 -8.60 -23.78
C ALA A 159 -9.14 -8.26 -23.55
N ARG A 160 -8.78 -7.85 -22.34
CA ARG A 160 -7.40 -7.60 -21.90
C ARG A 160 -6.73 -8.84 -21.31
N GLY A 161 -7.38 -10.01 -21.35
CA GLY A 161 -6.88 -11.26 -20.76
C GLY A 161 -6.89 -11.28 -19.24
N ILE A 162 -7.67 -10.41 -18.60
CA ILE A 162 -7.81 -10.36 -17.14
C ILE A 162 -8.97 -11.29 -16.74
N PRO A 163 -8.69 -12.43 -16.09
CA PRO A 163 -9.70 -13.47 -15.86
C PRO A 163 -10.67 -13.16 -14.73
N PHE A 164 -10.28 -12.27 -13.80
CA PHE A 164 -11.10 -11.88 -12.64
C PHE A 164 -11.08 -10.38 -12.42
N VAL A 165 -12.12 -9.89 -11.77
CA VAL A 165 -12.26 -8.51 -11.28
C VAL A 165 -12.67 -8.50 -9.82
N VAL A 166 -12.43 -7.39 -9.14
CA VAL A 166 -13.06 -7.07 -7.86
C VAL A 166 -14.25 -6.15 -8.13
N ALA A 167 -15.45 -6.62 -7.81
CA ALA A 167 -16.68 -5.83 -7.81
C ALA A 167 -16.90 -5.26 -6.41
N GLN A 168 -16.68 -3.97 -6.24
CA GLN A 168 -16.81 -3.25 -4.97
C GLN A 168 -18.06 -2.37 -5.01
N GLU A 169 -18.91 -2.46 -3.99
CA GLU A 169 -20.09 -1.60 -3.87
C GLU A 169 -19.70 -0.13 -3.81
N HIS A 170 -20.48 0.70 -4.51
CA HIS A 170 -20.29 2.14 -4.43
C HIS A 170 -20.83 2.68 -3.10
N VAL A 171 -19.99 3.39 -2.39
CA VAL A 171 -20.37 4.14 -1.18
C VAL A 171 -20.38 5.62 -1.49
N GLU A 172 -21.45 6.31 -1.17
CA GLU A 172 -21.55 7.77 -1.31
C GLU A 172 -20.88 8.48 -0.16
N GLY A 173 -20.19 9.57 -0.45
CA GLY A 173 -19.56 10.41 0.55
C GLY A 173 -18.37 11.21 0.01
N ASP A 174 -17.68 11.83 0.93
CA ASP A 174 -16.49 12.64 0.63
C ASP A 174 -15.26 11.74 0.51
N LEU A 175 -14.58 11.83 -0.63
CA LEU A 175 -13.35 11.08 -0.84
C LEU A 175 -12.17 11.76 -0.16
N VAL A 176 -11.52 11.05 0.74
CA VAL A 176 -10.32 11.48 1.44
C VAL A 176 -9.15 10.54 1.13
N LYS A 177 -7.94 11.11 1.09
CA LYS A 177 -6.68 10.39 1.08
C LYS A 177 -6.05 10.44 2.45
N PHE A 178 -5.33 9.38 2.78
CA PHE A 178 -4.56 9.34 4.01
C PHE A 178 -3.19 8.71 3.82
N TYR A 179 -2.28 9.07 4.71
CA TYR A 179 -0.93 8.52 4.82
C TYR A 179 -0.64 8.14 6.26
N GLY A 180 0.13 7.09 6.46
CA GLY A 180 0.51 6.68 7.80
C GLY A 180 1.82 5.92 7.88
N VAL A 181 2.42 5.98 9.07
CA VAL A 181 3.52 5.13 9.52
C VAL A 181 3.09 4.51 10.83
N ARG A 182 2.97 3.17 10.88
CA ARG A 182 2.58 2.45 12.10
C ARG A 182 3.69 2.47 13.13
N GLY A 183 3.31 2.51 14.41
CA GLY A 183 4.17 2.21 15.52
C GLY A 183 4.47 0.71 15.62
N ALA A 184 5.47 0.37 16.43
CA ALA A 184 5.87 -1.02 16.65
C ALA A 184 5.12 -1.70 17.81
N ALA A 185 4.42 -0.92 18.64
CA ALA A 185 3.93 -1.38 19.94
C ALA A 185 2.53 -2.01 19.88
N ALA A 186 1.61 -1.47 19.08
CA ALA A 186 0.25 -1.99 18.95
C ALA A 186 -0.29 -1.80 17.54
N ALA A 187 -1.34 -2.56 17.18
CA ALA A 187 -1.96 -2.50 15.85
C ALA A 187 -2.60 -1.13 15.55
N ASP A 188 -3.04 -0.43 16.59
CA ASP A 188 -3.70 0.88 16.57
C ASP A 188 -2.73 2.05 16.84
N ASP A 189 -1.44 1.78 17.04
CA ASP A 189 -0.41 2.80 17.24
C ASP A 189 0.11 3.32 15.89
N ALA A 190 0.05 4.65 15.72
CA ALA A 190 0.65 5.34 14.58
C ALA A 190 1.68 6.35 15.07
N LYS A 191 2.90 6.24 14.56
CA LYS A 191 3.94 7.26 14.75
C LYS A 191 3.55 8.55 14.04
N TRP A 192 2.83 8.41 12.93
CA TRP A 192 2.40 9.53 12.14
C TRP A 192 1.18 9.15 11.31
N PHE A 193 0.24 10.12 11.16
CA PHE A 193 -0.95 9.99 10.32
C PHE A 193 -1.36 11.37 9.83
N GLU A 194 -1.61 11.50 8.52
CA GLU A 194 -2.13 12.70 7.88
C GLU A 194 -3.22 12.32 6.89
N TRP A 195 -4.12 13.25 6.63
CA TRP A 195 -5.20 13.06 5.67
C TRP A 195 -5.54 14.38 4.96
N PHE A 196 -6.21 14.28 3.81
CA PHE A 196 -6.68 15.42 3.04
C PHE A 196 -7.81 15.01 2.08
N TYR A 197 -8.67 15.96 1.71
CA TYR A 197 -9.68 15.71 0.70
C TYR A 197 -9.05 15.53 -0.69
N HIS A 198 -9.65 14.66 -1.50
CA HIS A 198 -9.23 14.49 -2.88
C HIS A 198 -9.58 15.75 -3.69
N ARG A 199 -8.58 16.40 -4.30
CA ARG A 199 -8.72 17.73 -4.92
C ARG A 199 -9.70 17.77 -6.09
N ASP A 200 -9.81 16.66 -6.83
CA ASP A 200 -10.56 16.58 -8.09
C ASP A 200 -11.99 16.06 -7.92
N LYS A 201 -12.46 15.93 -6.69
CA LYS A 201 -13.82 15.45 -6.38
C LYS A 201 -14.60 16.50 -5.64
N GLY A 202 -15.88 16.66 -6.01
CA GLY A 202 -16.79 17.50 -5.26
C GLY A 202 -16.91 17.00 -3.81
N MET A 203 -16.95 17.97 -2.87
CA MET A 203 -17.13 17.67 -1.45
C MET A 203 -18.59 17.88 -1.08
N LEU A 204 -19.16 16.92 -0.33
CA LEU A 204 -20.49 17.05 0.29
C LEU A 204 -20.40 17.71 1.66
N GLY A 205 -19.21 17.76 2.26
CA GLY A 205 -18.93 18.41 3.54
C GLY A 205 -19.42 17.62 4.74
N HIS A 206 -19.40 16.29 4.67
CA HIS A 206 -19.78 15.42 5.78
C HIS A 206 -18.86 15.63 6.97
N ARG A 207 -19.45 15.80 8.15
CA ARG A 207 -18.70 15.88 9.39
C ARG A 207 -18.25 14.49 9.82
N PHE A 208 -17.01 14.36 10.28
CA PHE A 208 -16.48 13.10 10.77
C PHE A 208 -15.43 13.34 11.87
N ASP A 209 -15.14 12.30 12.62
CA ASP A 209 -14.07 12.27 13.60
C ASP A 209 -12.79 11.73 12.92
N VAL A 210 -11.73 12.53 12.90
CA VAL A 210 -10.42 12.16 12.36
C VAL A 210 -9.83 10.95 13.10
N ALA A 211 -10.13 10.78 14.39
CA ALA A 211 -9.68 9.62 15.14
C ALA A 211 -10.31 8.32 14.60
N ARG A 212 -11.58 8.34 14.16
CA ARG A 212 -12.23 7.20 13.52
C ARG A 212 -11.64 6.89 12.15
N LEU A 213 -11.34 7.91 11.33
CA LEU A 213 -10.64 7.70 10.06
C LEU A 213 -9.26 7.07 10.29
N ARG A 214 -8.49 7.61 11.25
CA ARG A 214 -7.19 7.06 11.64
C ARG A 214 -7.32 5.61 12.10
N GLN A 215 -8.29 5.28 12.93
CA GLN A 215 -8.53 3.92 13.41
C GLN A 215 -8.85 2.96 12.25
N ALA A 216 -9.75 3.36 11.33
CA ALA A 216 -10.09 2.55 10.15
C ALA A 216 -8.86 2.30 9.25
N ALA A 217 -8.05 3.35 9.00
CA ALA A 217 -6.83 3.25 8.21
C ALA A 217 -5.78 2.33 8.87
N LEU A 218 -5.60 2.42 10.19
CA LEU A 218 -4.68 1.57 10.95
C LEU A 218 -5.14 0.11 10.98
N ALA A 219 -6.45 -0.13 11.16
CA ALA A 219 -7.01 -1.48 11.09
C ALA A 219 -6.79 -2.10 9.70
N ALA A 220 -7.00 -1.33 8.62
CA ALA A 220 -6.73 -1.76 7.26
C ALA A 220 -5.23 -2.07 7.04
N ALA A 221 -4.33 -1.19 7.50
CA ALA A 221 -2.89 -1.41 7.42
C ALA A 221 -2.44 -2.64 8.22
N ALA A 222 -3.02 -2.86 9.41
CA ALA A 222 -2.76 -4.04 10.23
C ALA A 222 -3.21 -5.32 9.55
N ALA A 223 -4.41 -5.34 8.94
CA ALA A 223 -4.93 -6.49 8.20
C ALA A 223 -4.00 -6.91 7.04
N LEU A 224 -3.35 -5.96 6.38
CA LEU A 224 -2.39 -6.24 5.31
C LEU A 224 -0.95 -6.45 5.81
N GLY A 225 -0.66 -6.15 7.08
CA GLY A 225 0.70 -6.19 7.65
C GLY A 225 1.58 -5.00 7.25
N LEU A 226 1.01 -3.90 6.77
CA LEU A 226 1.76 -2.72 6.34
C LEU A 226 2.24 -1.90 7.53
N GLU A 227 3.47 -1.41 7.45
CA GLU A 227 4.07 -0.47 8.41
C GLU A 227 4.08 0.96 7.86
N ILE A 228 4.36 1.11 6.56
CA ILE A 228 4.39 2.37 5.82
C ILE A 228 3.31 2.28 4.74
N PHE A 229 2.29 3.13 4.81
CA PHE A 229 1.09 2.98 4.00
C PHE A 229 0.43 4.31 3.62
N GLY A 230 -0.44 4.24 2.66
CA GLY A 230 -1.40 5.29 2.33
C GLY A 230 -2.57 4.71 1.56
N GLY A 231 -3.67 5.43 1.52
CA GLY A 231 -4.86 4.92 0.89
C GLY A 231 -5.93 5.97 0.69
N ASP A 232 -7.07 5.48 0.28
CA ASP A 232 -8.27 6.26 0.02
C ASP A 232 -9.43 5.74 0.90
N ALA A 233 -10.22 6.65 1.44
CA ALA A 233 -11.45 6.33 2.16
C ALA A 233 -12.59 7.24 1.75
N VAL A 234 -13.82 6.77 1.92
CA VAL A 234 -15.03 7.56 1.74
C VAL A 234 -15.61 7.87 3.12
N ILE A 235 -15.81 9.16 3.39
CA ILE A 235 -16.53 9.63 4.57
C ILE A 235 -18.01 9.69 4.23
N GLN A 236 -18.78 8.86 4.89
CA GLN A 236 -20.22 8.72 4.67
C GLN A 236 -21.01 9.79 5.45
N ALA A 237 -22.29 9.96 5.12
CA ALA A 237 -23.17 10.93 5.75
C ALA A 237 -23.33 10.75 7.28
N ASN A 238 -23.15 9.52 7.77
CA ASN A 238 -23.16 9.19 9.20
C ASN A 238 -21.80 9.47 9.92
N GLY A 239 -20.81 9.99 9.18
CA GLY A 239 -19.47 10.26 9.68
C GLY A 239 -18.54 9.04 9.76
N GLU A 240 -18.98 7.86 9.28
CA GLU A 240 -18.13 6.69 9.22
C GLU A 240 -17.19 6.73 8.01
N ALA A 241 -15.98 6.19 8.18
CA ALA A 241 -14.99 6.07 7.13
C ALA A 241 -14.97 4.63 6.58
N ALA A 242 -15.15 4.49 5.27
CA ALA A 242 -14.99 3.22 4.54
C ALA A 242 -13.71 3.26 3.72
N VAL A 243 -12.73 2.40 4.04
CA VAL A 243 -11.46 2.30 3.29
C VAL A 243 -11.71 1.60 1.96
N ILE A 244 -11.39 2.28 0.85
CA ILE A 244 -11.68 1.77 -0.50
C ILE A 244 -10.43 1.32 -1.27
N ASP A 245 -9.25 1.73 -0.83
CA ASP A 245 -7.95 1.30 -1.37
C ASP A 245 -6.83 1.53 -0.36
N LEU A 246 -5.80 0.67 -0.38
CA LEU A 246 -4.62 0.78 0.49
C LEU A 246 -3.37 0.33 -0.25
N ASN A 247 -2.34 1.17 -0.22
CA ASN A 247 -1.09 0.98 -0.94
C ASN A 247 0.10 0.92 0.03
N ALA A 248 1.06 0.05 -0.28
CA ALA A 248 2.35 0.06 0.35
C ALA A 248 3.15 1.28 -0.14
N TRP A 249 3.70 2.04 0.79
CA TRP A 249 4.63 3.14 0.56
C TRP A 249 4.18 4.13 -0.54
N PRO A 250 3.25 5.04 -0.29
CA PRO A 250 2.85 6.08 -1.24
C PRO A 250 3.95 7.16 -1.41
N SER A 251 3.77 8.06 -2.38
CA SER A 251 4.73 9.13 -2.69
C SER A 251 4.79 10.26 -1.65
N TYR A 252 3.82 10.35 -0.75
CA TYR A 252 3.71 11.40 0.29
C TYR A 252 3.85 12.84 -0.22
N ALA A 253 3.46 13.13 -1.45
CA ALA A 253 3.77 14.37 -2.17
C ALA A 253 3.50 15.66 -1.38
N LEU A 254 2.42 15.72 -0.55
CA LEU A 254 2.07 16.88 0.26
C LEU A 254 2.85 16.99 1.58
N TYR A 255 3.43 15.89 2.06
CA TYR A 255 4.03 15.78 3.41
C TYR A 255 5.42 15.15 3.36
N ARG A 256 6.10 15.18 2.20
CA ARG A 256 7.28 14.39 1.88
C ARG A 256 8.40 14.50 2.92
N ASP A 257 8.78 15.72 3.30
CA ASP A 257 9.90 15.92 4.24
C ASP A 257 9.57 15.35 5.63
N ARG A 258 8.37 15.62 6.14
CA ARG A 258 7.92 15.10 7.44
C ARG A 258 7.76 13.59 7.42
N ALA A 259 7.19 13.04 6.35
CA ALA A 259 7.06 11.61 6.14
C ALA A 259 8.43 10.93 6.10
N ALA A 260 9.39 11.50 5.36
CA ALA A 260 10.74 10.95 5.25
C ALA A 260 11.46 10.84 6.60
N GLN A 261 11.37 11.88 7.43
CA GLN A 261 11.97 11.85 8.77
C GLN A 261 11.32 10.78 9.65
N THR A 262 9.97 10.70 9.68
CA THR A 262 9.26 9.70 10.48
C THR A 262 9.52 8.27 9.98
N ILE A 263 9.58 8.07 8.67
CA ILE A 263 9.91 6.78 8.06
C ILE A 263 11.35 6.38 8.44
N ALA A 264 12.31 7.32 8.38
CA ALA A 264 13.70 7.04 8.76
C ALA A 264 13.83 6.68 10.24
N ASP A 265 13.09 7.34 11.15
CA ASP A 265 13.04 6.95 12.57
C ASP A 265 12.50 5.51 12.73
N HIS A 266 11.41 5.20 12.01
CA HIS A 266 10.83 3.87 12.04
C HIS A 266 11.79 2.79 11.52
N LEU A 267 12.45 3.03 10.38
CA LEU A 267 13.43 2.11 9.80
C LEU A 267 14.62 1.91 10.74
N THR A 268 15.13 2.98 11.35
CA THR A 268 16.23 2.92 12.33
C THR A 268 15.86 1.96 13.47
N GLU A 269 14.70 2.14 14.09
CA GLU A 269 14.25 1.26 15.18
C GLU A 269 14.12 -0.21 14.72
N ARG A 270 13.61 -0.45 13.50
CA ARG A 270 13.43 -1.79 12.94
C ARG A 270 14.80 -2.46 12.70
N PHE A 271 15.76 -1.76 12.14
CA PHE A 271 17.09 -2.28 11.80
C PHE A 271 17.97 -2.48 13.05
N GLU A 272 17.92 -1.54 14.01
CA GLU A 272 18.64 -1.69 15.27
C GLU A 272 18.10 -2.84 16.13
N ARG A 273 16.79 -3.04 16.18
CA ARG A 273 16.20 -4.15 16.91
C ARG A 273 16.72 -5.50 16.41
N ARG A 274 16.84 -5.66 15.08
CA ARG A 274 17.47 -6.85 14.49
C ARG A 274 18.91 -7.03 14.96
N SER A 275 19.70 -5.94 14.91
CA SER A 275 21.13 -6.00 15.28
C SER A 275 21.33 -6.43 16.74
N ARG A 276 20.40 -6.10 17.64
CA ARG A 276 20.43 -6.51 19.04
C ARG A 276 20.03 -7.97 19.24
N LEU A 277 19.22 -8.54 18.36
CA LEU A 277 18.72 -9.93 18.45
C LEU A 277 19.64 -10.92 17.71
N ALA A 278 20.53 -10.46 16.85
CA ALA A 278 21.52 -11.29 16.18
C ALA A 278 22.52 -11.83 17.23
N PRO A 279 22.76 -13.15 17.30
CA PRO A 279 23.75 -13.69 18.21
C PRO A 279 25.10 -13.06 17.92
N SER A 280 25.79 -12.57 18.97
CA SER A 280 27.13 -12.05 18.83
C SER A 280 28.06 -13.20 18.41
N THR A 281 28.38 -13.29 17.14
CA THR A 281 29.49 -14.11 16.67
C THR A 281 30.78 -13.47 17.18
N ARG A 282 31.09 -13.70 18.46
CA ARG A 282 32.45 -13.49 18.96
C ARG A 282 33.28 -14.68 18.49
N SER A 283 34.12 -14.44 17.49
CA SER A 283 35.27 -15.29 17.14
C SER A 283 36.30 -15.25 18.25
#